data_7d11f963dd20878275b8ebb7ff5e7d6f
#
_entry.id   7d11f963dd20878275b8ebb7ff5e7d6f
#
_cell.length_a   1.000
_cell.length_b   1.000
_cell.length_c   1.000
_cell.angle_alpha   90.00
_cell.angle_beta   90.00
_cell.angle_gamma   90.00
#
_symmetry.space_group_name_H-M   'P 1'
#
loop_
_entity.id
_entity.type
_entity.pdbx_description
1 polymer ?
#
loop_
_entity_poly.entity_id
_entity_poly.type
_entity_poly.pdbx_seq_one_letter_code
_entity_poly.pdbx_strand_id
1 'polypeptide(L)'
;MFRYAVLNPLAKFSFCLALSLLFLSPTVAQELPDRPATEALLPETTIAMAKITSFSEFFEKMETSLGAQMIEDETVAPLVEQLYEVGEQQYARVEETVGLSLDELKTLPSGEMTVALVAPRRKDPAVVVLLELDDDNEAVDKAFGRARDYFEEQEDGIEDVESEMEELKLEKTIVKGNPVFFCRQAGVVIASTSQEVLEDIFLRWSGGEHEKVRPLSENRKFITIGNRCSVSDEFPADMMFYADPIGILKANAKGKTGMQMFVAMLPAFGLDGLLAVGGNMYVQTDGYESIAHGHVMLASPREGLFGAIALKPGEYSPEAWVPVNVASYMTTSWDAQQMYAGIEEISNTLSEGSFEQFLEGVTKTVGFELKETIIDEMNGRITFVRPVLEGDQFNAIGNVFAMGLNDPDKFDEFLETHLSAEERKDTWSSGEHEGVQYWTMGDITKRNDERRKEWMKKNGRKVNAEQEAKREYNRKNMRQSRPTCVVLGDSLIFGDSEEFIQTAIDTYNGKQDSLADDKEFQRHAENMTKLLKSDVPAGMMFVDSARQCDVMTRAVGADNIKELLAEKAESEPESFQGLKEALDDNPLPNYDFFRKYIPTSGGFVTSDDSGYHFLLFQESRLVED
;
A
#
# COMPACT_ATOMS: atom_id res chain seq x y z
N MET A 1 -6.84 13.63 0.86
CA MET A 1 -7.44 14.04 -0.42
C MET A 1 -6.80 13.35 -1.63
N PHE A 2 -5.49 13.13 -1.69
CA PHE A 2 -4.83 12.43 -2.81
C PHE A 2 -5.23 10.95 -2.99
N ARG A 3 -5.51 10.20 -1.91
CA ARG A 3 -5.94 8.77 -1.99
C ARG A 3 -7.29 8.53 -2.67
N TYR A 4 -8.19 9.53 -2.72
CA TYR A 4 -9.51 9.39 -3.33
C TYR A 4 -9.60 9.89 -4.77
N ALA A 5 -8.67 10.71 -5.23
CA ALA A 5 -8.76 11.36 -6.54
C ALA A 5 -8.13 10.56 -7.69
N VAL A 6 -7.10 9.75 -7.43
CA VAL A 6 -6.32 9.06 -8.48
C VAL A 6 -6.70 7.58 -8.61
N LEU A 7 -6.98 6.88 -7.51
CA LEU A 7 -7.29 5.44 -7.53
C LEU A 7 -8.79 5.14 -7.73
N ASN A 8 -9.68 6.05 -7.38
CA ASN A 8 -11.12 5.78 -7.41
C ASN A 8 -11.74 5.71 -8.83
N PRO A 9 -11.38 6.52 -9.83
CA PRO A 9 -11.92 6.35 -11.18
C PRO A 9 -11.27 5.17 -11.92
N LEU A 10 -9.96 4.94 -11.76
CA LEU A 10 -9.26 3.84 -12.43
C LEU A 10 -9.62 2.47 -11.84
N ALA A 11 -9.67 2.33 -10.52
CA ALA A 11 -10.06 1.08 -9.86
C ALA A 11 -11.53 0.74 -10.08
N LYS A 12 -12.45 1.72 -9.99
CA LYS A 12 -13.86 1.50 -10.32
C LYS A 12 -14.10 1.25 -11.80
N PHE A 13 -13.32 1.90 -12.68
CA PHE A 13 -13.38 1.71 -14.11
C PHE A 13 -12.81 0.33 -14.49
N SER A 14 -11.65 -0.06 -13.93
CA SER A 14 -11.04 -1.37 -14.20
C SER A 14 -11.88 -2.53 -13.68
N PHE A 15 -12.44 -2.44 -12.48
CA PHE A 15 -13.29 -3.50 -11.93
C PHE A 15 -14.62 -3.62 -12.64
N CYS A 16 -15.30 -2.51 -12.93
CA CYS A 16 -16.53 -2.53 -13.73
C CYS A 16 -16.25 -2.88 -15.20
N LEU A 17 -15.09 -2.51 -15.74
CA LEU A 17 -14.68 -2.87 -17.09
C LEU A 17 -14.35 -4.38 -17.17
N ALA A 18 -13.59 -4.92 -16.22
CA ALA A 18 -13.31 -6.36 -16.14
C ALA A 18 -14.60 -7.17 -15.99
N LEU A 19 -15.51 -6.80 -15.09
CA LEU A 19 -16.83 -7.43 -14.97
C LEU A 19 -17.70 -7.26 -16.23
N SER A 20 -17.66 -6.10 -16.88
CA SER A 20 -18.44 -5.84 -18.10
C SER A 20 -17.88 -6.55 -19.33
N LEU A 21 -16.61 -6.95 -19.33
CA LEU A 21 -15.90 -7.55 -20.46
C LEU A 21 -15.89 -9.08 -20.42
N LEU A 22 -16.29 -9.68 -19.31
CA LEU A 22 -16.52 -11.13 -19.23
C LEU A 22 -17.59 -11.64 -20.23
N PHE A 23 -18.21 -10.77 -21.00
CA PHE A 23 -19.56 -10.97 -21.54
C PHE A 23 -19.68 -10.81 -23.06
N LEU A 24 -18.88 -11.50 -23.90
CA LEU A 24 -18.99 -11.29 -25.34
C LEU A 24 -18.77 -12.54 -26.20
N SER A 25 -19.46 -12.61 -27.30
CA SER A 25 -19.84 -13.72 -28.18
C SER A 25 -18.79 -14.75 -28.61
N PRO A 26 -19.18 -16.00 -28.91
CA PRO A 26 -18.34 -16.97 -29.57
C PRO A 26 -18.06 -16.55 -31.02
N THR A 27 -16.81 -16.30 -31.34
CA THR A 27 -16.36 -16.06 -32.71
C THR A 27 -15.78 -17.36 -33.29
N VAL A 28 -16.01 -17.65 -34.55
CA VAL A 28 -15.45 -18.81 -35.25
C VAL A 28 -13.93 -18.74 -35.21
N ALA A 29 -13.29 -19.74 -34.62
CA ALA A 29 -11.85 -19.82 -34.46
C ALA A 29 -11.16 -19.87 -35.85
N GLN A 30 -10.34 -18.88 -36.13
CA GLN A 30 -9.30 -18.95 -37.14
C GLN A 30 -8.05 -19.51 -36.45
N GLU A 31 -7.27 -20.37 -37.12
CA GLU A 31 -5.99 -20.85 -36.57
C GLU A 31 -4.99 -19.70 -36.52
N LEU A 32 -4.95 -19.01 -35.38
CA LEU A 32 -3.85 -18.10 -35.05
C LEU A 32 -2.64 -18.91 -34.53
N PRO A 33 -1.42 -18.38 -34.67
CA PRO A 33 -0.28 -18.94 -33.97
C PRO A 33 -0.51 -18.93 -32.46
N ASP A 34 0.27 -19.73 -31.70
CA ASP A 34 0.24 -19.70 -30.24
C ASP A 34 0.35 -18.26 -29.74
N ARG A 35 -0.45 -17.93 -28.73
CA ARG A 35 -0.48 -16.57 -28.18
C ARG A 35 0.89 -16.18 -27.61
N PRO A 36 1.53 -15.11 -28.11
CA PRO A 36 2.73 -14.58 -27.48
C PRO A 36 2.46 -14.08 -26.08
N ALA A 37 3.51 -13.97 -25.24
CA ALA A 37 3.39 -13.33 -23.93
C ALA A 37 2.79 -11.92 -24.07
N THR A 38 1.95 -11.53 -23.13
CA THR A 38 1.21 -10.25 -23.18
C THR A 38 2.14 -9.04 -23.34
N GLU A 39 3.34 -9.09 -22.81
CA GLU A 39 4.36 -8.03 -22.95
C GLU A 39 4.85 -7.87 -24.39
N ALA A 40 4.75 -8.93 -25.21
CA ALA A 40 5.03 -8.87 -26.64
C ALA A 40 3.83 -8.35 -27.46
N LEU A 41 2.63 -8.46 -26.93
CA LEU A 41 1.39 -7.97 -27.56
C LEU A 41 1.15 -6.48 -27.28
N LEU A 42 1.40 -6.03 -26.03
CA LEU A 42 1.20 -4.64 -25.64
C LEU A 42 2.27 -3.73 -26.27
N PRO A 43 1.91 -2.49 -26.68
CA PRO A 43 2.86 -1.55 -27.27
C PRO A 43 3.83 -0.95 -26.23
N GLU A 44 5.02 -0.50 -26.65
CA GLU A 44 6.02 0.19 -25.81
C GLU A 44 5.48 1.44 -25.11
N THR A 45 4.36 1.98 -25.60
CA THR A 45 3.65 3.13 -25.02
C THR A 45 2.74 2.76 -23.85
N THR A 46 2.78 1.52 -23.39
CA THR A 46 2.12 1.08 -22.15
C THR A 46 2.79 1.75 -20.96
N ILE A 47 1.99 2.50 -20.18
CA ILE A 47 2.44 3.28 -19.03
C ILE A 47 2.06 2.67 -17.69
N ALA A 48 1.19 1.67 -17.68
CA ALA A 48 0.92 0.82 -16.53
C ALA A 48 0.42 -0.54 -16.98
N MET A 49 0.75 -1.58 -16.21
CA MET A 49 0.28 -2.95 -16.41
C MET A 49 0.20 -3.66 -15.06
N ALA A 50 -0.85 -4.44 -14.86
CA ALA A 50 -0.95 -5.43 -13.79
C ALA A 50 -1.37 -6.76 -14.43
N LYS A 51 -0.70 -7.85 -14.05
CA LYS A 51 -0.90 -9.17 -14.60
C LYS A 51 -0.95 -10.22 -13.50
N ILE A 52 -1.88 -11.15 -13.58
CA ILE A 52 -1.88 -12.45 -12.91
C ILE A 52 -1.53 -13.46 -14.00
N THR A 53 -0.48 -14.25 -13.77
CA THR A 53 0.08 -15.14 -14.82
C THR A 53 -0.82 -16.34 -15.09
N SER A 54 -1.39 -16.95 -14.05
CA SER A 54 -2.38 -18.02 -14.13
C SER A 54 -3.36 -17.84 -12.96
N PHE A 55 -4.60 -17.54 -13.29
CA PHE A 55 -5.63 -17.27 -12.29
C PHE A 55 -5.99 -18.54 -11.52
N SER A 56 -6.12 -19.67 -12.20
CA SER A 56 -6.43 -20.96 -11.59
C SER A 56 -5.33 -21.42 -10.63
N GLU A 57 -4.05 -21.35 -11.04
CA GLU A 57 -2.92 -21.71 -10.18
C GLU A 57 -2.79 -20.77 -8.98
N PHE A 58 -3.00 -19.46 -9.21
CA PHE A 58 -2.99 -18.48 -8.12
C PHE A 58 -4.09 -18.77 -7.09
N PHE A 59 -5.32 -19.09 -7.54
CA PHE A 59 -6.42 -19.46 -6.67
C PHE A 59 -6.15 -20.77 -5.90
N GLU A 60 -5.62 -21.80 -6.56
CA GLU A 60 -5.23 -23.06 -5.91
C GLU A 60 -4.23 -22.83 -4.78
N LYS A 61 -3.21 -21.97 -5.02
CA LYS A 61 -2.26 -21.56 -4.00
C LYS A 61 -2.95 -20.81 -2.85
N MET A 62 -3.88 -19.92 -3.16
CA MET A 62 -4.63 -19.16 -2.14
C MET A 62 -5.53 -20.05 -1.29
N GLU A 63 -6.20 -21.07 -1.88
CA GLU A 63 -7.04 -22.03 -1.16
C GLU A 63 -6.24 -22.92 -0.19
N THR A 64 -4.98 -23.17 -0.47
CA THR A 64 -4.08 -23.96 0.40
C THR A 64 -3.26 -23.08 1.36
N SER A 65 -3.40 -21.77 1.28
CA SER A 65 -2.66 -20.81 2.12
C SER A 65 -3.02 -20.91 3.61
N LEU A 66 -2.14 -20.41 4.47
CA LEU A 66 -2.44 -20.29 5.91
C LEU A 66 -3.67 -19.41 6.16
N GLY A 67 -3.93 -18.41 5.32
CA GLY A 67 -5.12 -17.58 5.39
C GLY A 67 -6.42 -18.39 5.16
N ALA A 68 -6.43 -19.29 4.17
CA ALA A 68 -7.56 -20.18 3.94
C ALA A 68 -7.77 -21.16 5.11
N GLN A 69 -6.70 -21.78 5.59
CA GLN A 69 -6.76 -22.66 6.76
C GLN A 69 -7.27 -21.93 8.01
N MET A 70 -6.96 -20.64 8.17
CA MET A 70 -7.48 -19.82 9.27
C MET A 70 -9.01 -19.68 9.19
N ILE A 71 -9.52 -19.43 7.98
CA ILE A 71 -10.97 -19.25 7.74
C ILE A 71 -11.75 -20.55 8.02
N GLU A 72 -11.14 -21.71 7.78
CA GLU A 72 -11.72 -23.04 7.98
C GLU A 72 -11.56 -23.57 9.41
N ASP A 73 -10.76 -22.92 10.29
CA ASP A 73 -10.58 -23.36 11.67
C ASP A 73 -11.91 -23.29 12.46
N GLU A 74 -12.21 -24.36 13.20
CA GLU A 74 -13.45 -24.51 13.98
C GLU A 74 -13.77 -23.32 14.91
N THR A 75 -12.74 -22.55 15.28
CA THR A 75 -12.89 -21.37 16.16
C THR A 75 -13.55 -20.19 15.44
N VAL A 76 -13.23 -19.99 14.16
CA VAL A 76 -13.71 -18.83 13.40
C VAL A 76 -14.65 -19.17 12.25
N ALA A 77 -14.70 -20.43 11.81
CA ALA A 77 -15.55 -20.86 10.72
C ALA A 77 -17.04 -20.44 10.91
N PRO A 78 -17.66 -20.55 12.11
CA PRO A 78 -19.04 -20.10 12.29
C PRO A 78 -19.20 -18.58 12.12
N LEU A 79 -18.21 -17.78 12.56
CA LEU A 79 -18.21 -16.33 12.37
C LEU A 79 -18.06 -15.98 10.89
N VAL A 80 -17.14 -16.66 10.20
CA VAL A 80 -16.89 -16.45 8.77
C VAL A 80 -18.13 -16.82 7.94
N GLU A 81 -18.78 -17.94 8.24
CA GLU A 81 -20.00 -18.39 7.56
C GLU A 81 -21.14 -17.35 7.70
N GLN A 82 -21.39 -16.86 8.91
CA GLN A 82 -22.40 -15.81 9.12
C GLN A 82 -22.04 -14.49 8.43
N LEU A 83 -20.77 -14.10 8.42
CA LEU A 83 -20.32 -12.90 7.69
C LEU A 83 -20.41 -13.08 6.16
N TYR A 84 -20.19 -14.30 5.68
CA TYR A 84 -20.36 -14.64 4.26
C TYR A 84 -21.83 -14.55 3.86
N GLU A 85 -22.77 -15.08 4.66
CA GLU A 85 -24.22 -14.95 4.42
C GLU A 85 -24.67 -13.49 4.35
N VAL A 86 -24.14 -12.62 5.25
CA VAL A 86 -24.39 -11.17 5.18
C VAL A 86 -23.84 -10.56 3.88
N GLY A 87 -22.67 -11.02 3.43
CA GLY A 87 -22.07 -10.61 2.16
C GLY A 87 -22.90 -11.07 0.96
N GLU A 88 -23.37 -12.31 0.94
CA GLU A 88 -24.22 -12.86 -0.13
C GLU A 88 -25.54 -12.10 -0.27
N GLN A 89 -26.19 -11.73 0.83
CA GLN A 89 -27.41 -10.92 0.78
C GLN A 89 -27.17 -9.54 0.13
N GLN A 90 -26.00 -8.96 0.29
CA GLN A 90 -25.62 -7.73 -0.40
C GLN A 90 -25.23 -7.98 -1.85
N TYR A 91 -24.60 -9.13 -2.14
CA TYR A 91 -24.23 -9.54 -3.49
C TYR A 91 -25.46 -9.94 -4.33
N ALA A 92 -26.55 -10.43 -3.74
CA ALA A 92 -27.76 -10.82 -4.45
C ALA A 92 -28.30 -9.71 -5.39
N ARG A 93 -28.10 -8.42 -5.01
CA ARG A 93 -28.44 -7.29 -5.89
C ARG A 93 -27.51 -7.16 -7.10
N VAL A 94 -26.26 -7.58 -6.96
CA VAL A 94 -25.27 -7.62 -8.04
C VAL A 94 -25.56 -8.84 -8.91
N GLU A 95 -25.89 -9.98 -8.30
CA GLU A 95 -26.29 -11.22 -8.98
C GLU A 95 -27.53 -11.03 -9.86
N GLU A 96 -28.56 -10.30 -9.39
CA GLU A 96 -29.71 -9.93 -10.21
C GLU A 96 -29.33 -9.16 -11.47
N THR A 97 -28.26 -8.34 -11.40
CA THR A 97 -27.79 -7.53 -12.51
C THR A 97 -26.84 -8.31 -13.43
N VAL A 98 -25.91 -9.05 -12.84
CA VAL A 98 -24.84 -9.80 -13.56
C VAL A 98 -25.32 -11.19 -13.95
N GLY A 99 -26.25 -11.75 -13.14
CA GLY A 99 -26.87 -13.06 -13.35
C GLY A 99 -25.94 -14.25 -13.13
N LEU A 100 -24.84 -14.05 -12.42
CA LEU A 100 -23.88 -15.07 -12.00
C LEU A 100 -23.74 -15.06 -10.49
N SER A 101 -23.70 -16.24 -9.90
CA SER A 101 -23.34 -16.38 -8.49
C SER A 101 -21.87 -15.97 -8.25
N LEU A 102 -21.54 -15.65 -7.00
CA LEU A 102 -20.16 -15.32 -6.63
C LEU A 102 -19.20 -16.49 -6.95
N ASP A 103 -19.66 -17.73 -6.80
CA ASP A 103 -18.87 -18.93 -7.09
C ASP A 103 -18.69 -19.13 -8.60
N GLU A 104 -19.72 -18.91 -9.42
CA GLU A 104 -19.59 -18.92 -10.87
C GLU A 104 -18.58 -17.86 -11.34
N LEU A 105 -18.57 -16.65 -10.75
CA LEU A 105 -17.60 -15.59 -11.09
C LEU A 105 -16.15 -15.98 -10.79
N LYS A 106 -15.90 -16.70 -9.70
CA LYS A 106 -14.54 -17.15 -9.32
C LYS A 106 -13.97 -18.17 -10.32
N THR A 107 -14.82 -18.92 -11.01
CA THR A 107 -14.39 -19.97 -11.96
C THR A 107 -14.22 -19.48 -13.39
N LEU A 108 -14.57 -18.21 -13.71
CA LEU A 108 -14.51 -17.71 -15.06
C LEU A 108 -13.09 -17.55 -15.62
N PRO A 109 -12.14 -16.87 -14.93
CA PRO A 109 -10.78 -16.79 -15.42
C PRO A 109 -10.03 -18.10 -15.18
N SER A 110 -9.46 -18.68 -16.23
CA SER A 110 -8.67 -19.91 -16.09
C SER A 110 -7.16 -19.67 -16.19
N GLY A 111 -6.74 -18.81 -17.10
CA GLY A 111 -5.35 -18.52 -17.38
C GLY A 111 -4.94 -17.10 -17.00
N GLU A 112 -4.23 -16.43 -17.91
CA GLU A 112 -3.71 -15.08 -17.68
C GLU A 112 -4.82 -14.03 -17.60
N MET A 113 -4.69 -13.11 -16.66
CA MET A 113 -5.49 -11.89 -16.58
C MET A 113 -4.55 -10.68 -16.56
N THR A 114 -4.71 -9.78 -17.54
CA THR A 114 -3.91 -8.55 -17.63
C THR A 114 -4.79 -7.33 -17.80
N VAL A 115 -4.48 -6.27 -17.06
CA VAL A 115 -5.04 -4.93 -17.24
C VAL A 115 -3.89 -3.97 -17.52
N ALA A 116 -4.00 -3.19 -18.60
CA ALA A 116 -2.97 -2.25 -18.99
C ALA A 116 -3.54 -0.86 -19.34
N LEU A 117 -2.73 0.16 -19.12
CA LEU A 117 -2.99 1.53 -19.56
C LEU A 117 -1.96 1.89 -20.63
N VAL A 118 -2.45 2.09 -21.84
CA VAL A 118 -1.64 2.44 -23.02
C VAL A 118 -1.81 3.94 -23.29
N ALA A 119 -0.73 4.66 -23.53
CA ALA A 119 -0.76 6.08 -23.88
C ALA A 119 -0.28 6.31 -25.33
N PRO A 120 -1.14 6.10 -26.33
CA PRO A 120 -0.77 6.29 -27.72
C PRO A 120 -0.33 7.74 -27.98
N ARG A 121 0.59 7.91 -28.92
CA ARG A 121 1.06 9.26 -29.29
C ARG A 121 -0.09 10.12 -29.80
N ARG A 122 -0.28 11.30 -29.18
CA ARG A 122 -1.30 12.31 -29.55
C ARG A 122 -2.77 11.91 -29.37
N LYS A 123 -3.07 10.75 -28.78
CA LYS A 123 -4.42 10.29 -28.46
C LYS A 123 -4.61 10.19 -26.95
N ASP A 124 -5.84 10.05 -26.50
CA ASP A 124 -6.14 9.83 -25.09
C ASP A 124 -5.65 8.44 -24.65
N PRO A 125 -5.33 8.25 -23.37
CA PRO A 125 -4.95 6.94 -22.85
C PRO A 125 -6.06 5.91 -23.06
N ALA A 126 -5.67 4.70 -23.45
CA ALA A 126 -6.58 3.57 -23.64
C ALA A 126 -6.36 2.54 -22.52
N VAL A 127 -7.44 2.04 -21.96
CA VAL A 127 -7.43 0.87 -21.08
C VAL A 127 -7.50 -0.36 -21.96
N VAL A 128 -6.70 -1.37 -21.64
CA VAL A 128 -6.69 -2.68 -22.27
C VAL A 128 -6.90 -3.74 -21.20
N VAL A 129 -7.73 -4.73 -21.49
CA VAL A 129 -7.92 -5.92 -20.67
C VAL A 129 -7.72 -7.15 -21.57
N LEU A 130 -6.90 -8.09 -21.11
CA LEU A 130 -6.77 -9.41 -21.67
C LEU A 130 -7.20 -10.41 -20.60
N LEU A 131 -8.05 -11.35 -20.97
CA LEU A 131 -8.57 -12.35 -20.06
C LEU A 131 -8.61 -13.70 -20.78
N GLU A 132 -7.87 -14.66 -20.26
CA GLU A 132 -7.86 -16.03 -20.74
C GLU A 132 -8.93 -16.85 -20.01
N LEU A 133 -9.79 -17.48 -20.78
CA LEU A 133 -10.97 -18.22 -20.32
C LEU A 133 -10.86 -19.68 -20.77
N ASP A 134 -11.48 -20.56 -20.03
CA ASP A 134 -11.67 -21.94 -20.48
C ASP A 134 -12.88 -22.00 -21.42
N ASP A 135 -12.63 -22.29 -22.72
CA ASP A 135 -13.66 -22.37 -23.75
C ASP A 135 -14.66 -23.53 -23.52
N ASP A 136 -14.29 -24.52 -22.71
CA ASP A 136 -15.15 -25.66 -22.36
C ASP A 136 -16.01 -25.42 -21.09
N ASN A 137 -15.88 -24.24 -20.46
CA ASN A 137 -16.61 -23.93 -19.23
C ASN A 137 -18.01 -23.35 -19.51
N GLU A 138 -19.05 -24.11 -19.17
CA GLU A 138 -20.46 -23.67 -19.33
C GLU A 138 -20.80 -22.36 -18.60
N ALA A 139 -20.11 -22.05 -17.49
CA ALA A 139 -20.29 -20.78 -16.77
C ALA A 139 -19.79 -19.60 -17.61
N VAL A 140 -18.74 -19.78 -18.40
CA VAL A 140 -18.24 -18.78 -19.35
C VAL A 140 -19.32 -18.47 -20.39
N ASP A 141 -19.90 -19.48 -21.03
CA ASP A 141 -20.93 -19.29 -22.05
C ASP A 141 -22.22 -18.66 -21.47
N LYS A 142 -22.61 -19.07 -20.28
CA LYS A 142 -23.74 -18.46 -19.54
C LYS A 142 -23.47 -16.99 -19.22
N ALA A 143 -22.26 -16.67 -18.76
CA ALA A 143 -21.83 -15.31 -18.51
C ALA A 143 -21.90 -14.44 -19.76
N PHE A 144 -21.36 -14.95 -20.85
CA PHE A 144 -21.41 -14.29 -22.16
C PHE A 144 -22.83 -14.03 -22.63
N GLY A 145 -23.71 -15.04 -22.58
CA GLY A 145 -25.09 -14.90 -22.99
C GLY A 145 -25.83 -13.78 -22.25
N ARG A 146 -25.72 -13.78 -20.94
CA ARG A 146 -26.41 -12.80 -20.09
C ARG A 146 -25.92 -11.37 -20.25
N ALA A 147 -24.63 -11.19 -20.45
CA ALA A 147 -24.18 -9.83 -20.66
C ALA A 147 -24.45 -9.34 -22.04
N ARG A 148 -24.47 -10.22 -23.04
CA ARG A 148 -24.98 -9.84 -24.35
C ARG A 148 -26.41 -9.36 -24.23
N ASP A 149 -27.28 -10.11 -23.57
CA ASP A 149 -28.67 -9.73 -23.32
C ASP A 149 -28.74 -8.37 -22.61
N TYR A 150 -27.94 -8.16 -21.54
CA TYR A 150 -27.87 -6.90 -20.81
C TYR A 150 -27.47 -5.71 -21.68
N PHE A 151 -26.43 -5.86 -22.53
CA PHE A 151 -25.99 -4.77 -23.38
C PHE A 151 -26.92 -4.57 -24.60
N GLU A 152 -27.55 -5.61 -25.13
CA GLU A 152 -28.55 -5.50 -26.21
C GLU A 152 -29.81 -4.77 -25.72
N GLU A 153 -30.16 -4.85 -24.45
CA GLU A 153 -31.25 -4.09 -23.82
C GLU A 153 -30.94 -2.61 -23.56
N GLN A 154 -29.65 -2.21 -23.60
CA GLN A 154 -29.26 -0.81 -23.48
C GLN A 154 -29.52 -0.03 -24.78
N GLU A 155 -29.74 1.31 -24.68
CA GLU A 155 -29.97 2.20 -25.82
C GLU A 155 -28.88 2.11 -26.91
N ASP A 156 -27.62 1.88 -26.49
CA ASP A 156 -26.46 1.84 -27.39
C ASP A 156 -26.19 0.45 -27.96
N GLY A 157 -26.71 -0.62 -27.35
CA GLY A 157 -26.59 -2.01 -27.82
C GLY A 157 -25.16 -2.51 -28.03
N ILE A 158 -25.02 -3.57 -28.81
CA ILE A 158 -23.75 -4.08 -29.32
C ILE A 158 -23.72 -3.88 -30.83
N GLU A 159 -22.65 -3.31 -31.36
CA GLU A 159 -22.47 -3.02 -32.79
C GLU A 159 -21.24 -3.75 -33.33
N ASP A 160 -21.39 -4.38 -34.54
CA ASP A 160 -20.23 -4.84 -35.29
C ASP A 160 -19.46 -3.65 -35.85
N VAL A 161 -18.14 -3.69 -35.74
CA VAL A 161 -17.25 -2.61 -36.17
C VAL A 161 -16.34 -3.12 -37.29
N GLU A 162 -16.25 -2.35 -38.36
CA GLU A 162 -15.28 -2.63 -39.41
C GLU A 162 -13.84 -2.45 -38.90
N SER A 163 -13.01 -3.46 -39.08
CA SER A 163 -11.58 -3.42 -38.79
C SER A 163 -10.77 -3.24 -40.07
N GLU A 164 -9.62 -2.57 -39.98
CA GLU A 164 -8.63 -2.54 -41.06
C GLU A 164 -8.04 -3.95 -41.35
N MET A 165 -8.21 -4.89 -40.42
CA MET A 165 -7.77 -6.28 -40.52
C MET A 165 -8.97 -7.16 -40.96
N GLU A 166 -8.94 -7.70 -42.15
CA GLU A 166 -10.05 -8.53 -42.72
C GLU A 166 -10.44 -9.73 -41.86
N GLU A 167 -9.50 -10.21 -41.03
CA GLU A 167 -9.62 -11.41 -40.20
C GLU A 167 -10.15 -11.13 -38.80
N LEU A 168 -10.17 -9.86 -38.35
CA LEU A 168 -10.56 -9.45 -37.01
C LEU A 168 -12.02 -9.00 -36.98
N LYS A 169 -12.86 -9.77 -36.32
CA LYS A 169 -14.23 -9.36 -36.02
C LYS A 169 -14.24 -8.58 -34.71
N LEU A 170 -14.52 -7.30 -34.78
CA LEU A 170 -14.64 -6.41 -33.64
C LEU A 170 -16.10 -6.12 -33.34
N GLU A 171 -16.42 -6.16 -32.07
CA GLU A 171 -17.67 -5.65 -31.53
C GLU A 171 -17.40 -4.43 -30.68
N LYS A 172 -18.38 -3.55 -30.53
CA LYS A 172 -18.32 -2.32 -29.74
C LYS A 172 -19.59 -2.18 -28.92
N THR A 173 -19.43 -1.72 -27.69
CA THR A 173 -20.53 -1.26 -26.84
C THR A 173 -20.14 0.02 -26.12
N ILE A 174 -21.10 0.68 -25.46
CA ILE A 174 -20.86 1.87 -24.65
C ILE A 174 -20.96 1.53 -23.16
N VAL A 175 -19.87 1.73 -22.43
CA VAL A 175 -19.83 1.53 -20.98
C VAL A 175 -19.66 2.88 -20.29
N LYS A 176 -20.67 3.34 -19.57
CA LYS A 176 -20.66 4.63 -18.88
C LYS A 176 -20.29 5.80 -19.80
N GLY A 177 -20.79 5.78 -21.03
CA GLY A 177 -20.53 6.84 -22.02
C GLY A 177 -19.19 6.74 -22.75
N ASN A 178 -18.40 5.70 -22.53
CA ASN A 178 -17.14 5.45 -23.23
C ASN A 178 -17.27 4.25 -24.18
N PRO A 179 -16.76 4.32 -25.41
CA PRO A 179 -16.74 3.17 -26.31
C PRO A 179 -15.75 2.12 -25.80
N VAL A 180 -16.15 0.86 -25.87
CA VAL A 180 -15.32 -0.30 -25.56
C VAL A 180 -15.40 -1.23 -26.75
N PHE A 181 -14.26 -1.49 -27.34
CA PHE A 181 -14.05 -2.42 -28.45
C PHE A 181 -13.54 -3.74 -27.89
N PHE A 182 -14.03 -4.84 -28.40
CA PHE A 182 -13.65 -6.16 -27.89
C PHE A 182 -13.71 -7.22 -28.95
N CYS A 183 -12.96 -8.30 -28.76
CA CYS A 183 -13.02 -9.54 -29.54
C CYS A 183 -12.69 -10.74 -28.64
N ARG A 184 -13.17 -11.92 -28.99
CA ARG A 184 -12.78 -13.20 -28.40
C ARG A 184 -12.09 -14.03 -29.48
N GLN A 185 -10.89 -14.52 -29.15
CA GLN A 185 -10.10 -15.33 -30.07
C GLN A 185 -9.31 -16.37 -29.30
N ALA A 186 -9.40 -17.65 -29.69
CA ALA A 186 -8.65 -18.76 -29.10
C ALA A 186 -8.68 -18.77 -27.55
N GLY A 187 -9.86 -18.69 -26.95
CA GLY A 187 -10.03 -18.68 -25.50
C GLY A 187 -9.65 -17.37 -24.80
N VAL A 188 -9.21 -16.34 -25.54
CA VAL A 188 -8.82 -15.05 -24.94
C VAL A 188 -9.80 -13.96 -25.35
N VAL A 189 -10.31 -13.23 -24.36
CA VAL A 189 -11.04 -11.98 -24.56
C VAL A 189 -10.06 -10.82 -24.47
N ILE A 190 -10.05 -9.99 -25.51
CA ILE A 190 -9.30 -8.75 -25.53
C ILE A 190 -10.29 -7.61 -25.66
N ALA A 191 -10.17 -6.63 -24.78
CA ALA A 191 -10.98 -5.44 -24.83
C ALA A 191 -10.16 -4.17 -24.63
N SER A 192 -10.57 -3.10 -25.32
CA SER A 192 -9.89 -1.81 -25.23
C SER A 192 -10.86 -0.65 -25.40
N THR A 193 -10.58 0.47 -24.76
CA THR A 193 -11.27 1.74 -25.02
C THR A 193 -10.79 2.41 -26.32
N SER A 194 -9.87 1.78 -27.06
CA SER A 194 -9.35 2.27 -28.34
C SER A 194 -9.27 1.12 -29.35
N GLN A 195 -9.99 1.24 -30.45
CA GLN A 195 -9.95 0.29 -31.56
C GLN A 195 -8.54 0.09 -32.11
N GLU A 196 -7.80 1.16 -32.37
CA GLU A 196 -6.43 1.10 -32.90
C GLU A 196 -5.47 0.32 -31.99
N VAL A 197 -5.61 0.46 -30.66
CA VAL A 197 -4.78 -0.28 -29.71
C VAL A 197 -5.12 -1.77 -29.75
N LEU A 198 -6.40 -2.10 -29.88
CA LEU A 198 -6.83 -3.49 -29.99
C LEU A 198 -6.34 -4.12 -31.29
N GLU A 199 -6.47 -3.42 -32.44
CA GLU A 199 -5.96 -3.86 -33.74
C GLU A 199 -4.43 -4.03 -33.73
N ASP A 200 -3.68 -3.15 -33.05
CA ASP A 200 -2.23 -3.26 -32.88
C ASP A 200 -1.83 -4.51 -32.08
N ILE A 201 -2.58 -4.85 -31.02
CA ILE A 201 -2.39 -6.09 -30.24
C ILE A 201 -2.63 -7.32 -31.12
N PHE A 202 -3.72 -7.30 -31.89
CA PHE A 202 -4.07 -8.42 -32.75
C PHE A 202 -3.10 -8.59 -33.91
N LEU A 203 -2.60 -7.49 -34.50
CA LEU A 203 -1.57 -7.51 -35.53
C LEU A 203 -0.30 -8.24 -35.02
N ARG A 204 0.13 -7.97 -33.80
CA ARG A 204 1.29 -8.68 -33.19
C ARG A 204 0.99 -10.15 -32.93
N TRP A 205 -0.24 -10.47 -32.51
CA TRP A 205 -0.63 -11.86 -32.30
C TRP A 205 -0.61 -12.67 -33.62
N SER A 206 -1.05 -12.08 -34.72
CA SER A 206 -0.99 -12.72 -36.06
C SER A 206 0.42 -12.78 -36.65
N GLY A 207 1.46 -12.36 -35.93
CA GLY A 207 2.85 -12.36 -36.39
C GLY A 207 3.22 -11.16 -37.25
N GLY A 208 2.37 -10.14 -37.31
CA GLY A 208 2.68 -8.88 -37.96
C GLY A 208 3.53 -7.97 -37.11
N GLU A 209 4.28 -7.07 -37.71
CA GLU A 209 5.08 -6.05 -37.03
C GLU A 209 4.50 -4.66 -37.30
N HIS A 210 4.39 -3.87 -36.24
CA HIS A 210 4.04 -2.45 -36.37
C HIS A 210 5.32 -1.63 -36.64
N GLU A 211 5.44 -1.06 -37.84
CA GLU A 211 6.66 -0.36 -38.29
C GLU A 211 7.17 0.77 -37.37
N LYS A 212 6.30 1.34 -36.53
CA LYS A 212 6.59 2.56 -35.74
C LYS A 212 6.50 2.39 -34.24
N VAL A 213 5.95 1.30 -33.75
CA VAL A 213 5.69 1.07 -32.32
C VAL A 213 6.20 -0.32 -31.94
N ARG A 214 7.21 -0.38 -31.08
CA ARG A 214 7.78 -1.62 -30.55
C ARG A 214 6.86 -2.22 -29.48
N PRO A 215 7.01 -3.50 -29.17
CA PRO A 215 6.30 -4.11 -28.05
C PRO A 215 6.84 -3.64 -26.70
N LEU A 216 6.02 -3.80 -25.63
CA LEU A 216 6.41 -3.49 -24.26
C LEU A 216 7.62 -4.34 -23.82
N SER A 217 7.74 -5.56 -24.29
CA SER A 217 8.89 -6.44 -24.03
C SER A 217 10.24 -5.87 -24.50
N GLU A 218 10.26 -4.84 -25.35
CA GLU A 218 11.46 -4.11 -25.75
C GLU A 218 11.63 -2.76 -25.03
N ASN A 219 10.68 -2.37 -24.18
CA ASN A 219 10.77 -1.15 -23.39
C ASN A 219 11.83 -1.30 -22.29
N ARG A 220 12.87 -0.46 -22.34
CA ARG A 220 14.00 -0.55 -21.39
C ARG A 220 13.59 -0.43 -19.92
N LYS A 221 12.61 0.43 -19.61
CA LYS A 221 12.12 0.59 -18.23
C LYS A 221 11.48 -0.71 -17.74
N PHE A 222 10.60 -1.29 -18.57
CA PHE A 222 9.93 -2.55 -18.28
C PHE A 222 10.94 -3.70 -18.09
N ILE A 223 11.90 -3.85 -19.02
CA ILE A 223 12.96 -4.87 -18.94
C ILE A 223 13.77 -4.72 -17.65
N THR A 224 14.15 -3.48 -17.30
CA THR A 224 14.95 -3.23 -16.08
C THR A 224 14.18 -3.63 -14.83
N ILE A 225 12.90 -3.27 -14.74
CA ILE A 225 12.03 -3.69 -13.62
C ILE A 225 11.92 -5.22 -13.58
N GLY A 226 11.62 -5.86 -14.70
CA GLY A 226 11.50 -7.32 -14.79
C GLY A 226 12.77 -8.03 -14.31
N ASN A 227 13.94 -7.64 -14.82
CA ASN A 227 15.23 -8.23 -14.45
C ASN A 227 15.58 -8.03 -12.96
N ARG A 228 15.16 -6.90 -12.37
CA ARG A 228 15.41 -6.61 -10.95
C ARG A 228 14.48 -7.37 -10.01
N CYS A 229 13.27 -7.68 -10.46
CA CYS A 229 12.24 -8.27 -9.64
C CYS A 229 12.05 -9.78 -9.90
N SER A 230 12.74 -10.37 -10.90
CA SER A 230 12.72 -11.81 -11.15
C SER A 230 13.58 -12.55 -10.13
N VAL A 231 13.02 -13.60 -9.55
CA VAL A 231 13.76 -14.52 -8.67
C VAL A 231 14.56 -15.52 -9.49
N SER A 232 13.96 -16.03 -10.56
CA SER A 232 14.53 -17.03 -11.46
C SER A 232 13.75 -17.05 -12.79
N ASP A 233 14.41 -17.42 -13.88
CA ASP A 233 13.73 -17.66 -15.16
C ASP A 233 12.88 -18.93 -15.16
N GLU A 234 13.09 -19.83 -14.20
CA GLU A 234 12.36 -21.11 -14.09
C GLU A 234 11.02 -20.97 -13.35
N PHE A 235 10.85 -19.92 -12.55
CA PHE A 235 9.63 -19.68 -11.76
C PHE A 235 8.98 -18.36 -12.18
N PRO A 236 7.94 -18.41 -13.03
CA PRO A 236 7.19 -17.19 -13.36
C PRO A 236 6.53 -16.60 -12.12
N ALA A 237 6.44 -15.29 -12.06
CA ALA A 237 5.74 -14.62 -10.99
C ALA A 237 4.24 -14.91 -11.07
N ASP A 238 3.58 -15.12 -9.92
CA ASP A 238 2.12 -15.25 -9.87
C ASP A 238 1.43 -13.93 -10.23
N MET A 239 2.01 -12.81 -9.76
CA MET A 239 1.54 -11.47 -10.10
C MET A 239 2.71 -10.58 -10.49
N MET A 240 2.45 -9.71 -11.47
CA MET A 240 3.40 -8.69 -11.93
C MET A 240 2.70 -7.33 -12.03
N PHE A 241 3.42 -6.26 -11.69
CA PHE A 241 2.96 -4.91 -11.98
C PHE A 241 4.10 -4.03 -12.51
N TYR A 242 3.73 -3.09 -13.35
CA TYR A 242 4.61 -2.08 -13.93
C TYR A 242 3.88 -0.75 -14.05
N ALA A 243 4.56 0.36 -13.78
CA ALA A 243 4.02 1.69 -14.05
C ALA A 243 5.15 2.69 -14.38
N ASP A 244 4.85 3.62 -15.28
CA ASP A 244 5.58 4.86 -15.52
C ASP A 244 4.79 6.02 -14.89
N PRO A 245 5.08 6.42 -13.63
CA PRO A 245 4.29 7.43 -12.92
C PRO A 245 4.27 8.79 -13.64
N ILE A 246 5.39 9.16 -14.23
CA ILE A 246 5.51 10.42 -15.00
C ILE A 246 4.75 10.33 -16.31
N GLY A 247 4.78 9.17 -16.97
CA GLY A 247 3.93 8.87 -18.14
C GLY A 247 2.45 9.00 -17.82
N ILE A 248 2.00 8.43 -16.70
CA ILE A 248 0.62 8.51 -16.22
C ILE A 248 0.21 9.97 -15.94
N LEU A 249 1.06 10.74 -15.27
CA LEU A 249 0.81 12.16 -15.00
C LEU A 249 0.69 12.97 -16.30
N LYS A 250 1.61 12.76 -17.25
CA LYS A 250 1.61 13.42 -18.56
C LYS A 250 0.36 13.06 -19.37
N ALA A 251 -0.06 11.81 -19.36
CA ALA A 251 -1.25 11.34 -20.05
C ALA A 251 -2.52 11.99 -19.47
N ASN A 252 -2.64 12.05 -18.14
CA ASN A 252 -3.77 12.68 -17.44
C ASN A 252 -3.78 14.21 -17.51
N ALA A 253 -2.65 14.85 -17.85
CA ALA A 253 -2.53 16.30 -17.95
C ALA A 253 -3.06 16.85 -19.29
N LYS A 254 -3.28 16.01 -20.30
CA LYS A 254 -3.80 16.44 -21.60
C LYS A 254 -5.13 17.22 -21.43
N GLY A 255 -5.24 18.38 -22.05
CA GLY A 255 -6.43 19.24 -21.96
C GLY A 255 -6.68 19.93 -20.60
N LYS A 256 -5.81 19.74 -19.58
CA LYS A 256 -5.97 20.29 -18.23
C LYS A 256 -4.81 21.24 -17.91
N THR A 257 -5.00 22.55 -18.14
CA THR A 257 -3.92 23.56 -18.00
C THR A 257 -3.20 23.53 -16.64
N GLY A 258 -3.92 23.40 -15.54
CA GLY A 258 -3.30 23.32 -14.20
C GLY A 258 -2.42 22.09 -14.01
N MET A 259 -2.82 20.93 -14.53
CA MET A 259 -2.05 19.69 -14.47
C MET A 259 -0.82 19.78 -15.40
N GLN A 260 -0.95 20.38 -16.58
CA GLN A 260 0.18 20.61 -17.48
C GLN A 260 1.24 21.51 -16.84
N MET A 261 0.81 22.53 -16.11
CA MET A 261 1.71 23.42 -15.37
C MET A 261 2.43 22.67 -14.23
N PHE A 262 1.73 21.78 -13.51
CA PHE A 262 2.35 20.92 -12.51
C PHE A 262 3.38 19.97 -13.15
N VAL A 263 3.05 19.31 -14.26
CA VAL A 263 3.99 18.43 -14.99
C VAL A 263 5.23 19.20 -15.47
N ALA A 264 5.06 20.44 -15.89
CA ALA A 264 6.19 21.30 -16.31
C ALA A 264 7.14 21.69 -15.15
N MET A 265 6.66 21.61 -13.90
CA MET A 265 7.46 21.91 -12.70
C MET A 265 8.21 20.68 -12.16
N LEU A 266 7.87 19.45 -12.57
CA LEU A 266 8.52 18.25 -12.05
C LEU A 266 10.05 18.26 -12.11
N PRO A 267 10.69 18.73 -13.22
CA PRO A 267 12.15 18.81 -13.27
C PRO A 267 12.76 19.75 -12.23
N ALA A 268 12.07 20.83 -11.86
CA ALA A 268 12.57 21.76 -10.84
C ALA A 268 12.67 21.10 -9.44
N PHE A 269 11.94 20.01 -9.21
CA PHE A 269 12.03 19.21 -7.99
C PHE A 269 12.82 17.90 -8.17
N GLY A 270 13.36 17.63 -9.37
CA GLY A 270 13.98 16.35 -9.70
C GLY A 270 12.99 15.18 -9.75
N LEU A 271 11.67 15.43 -9.76
CA LEU A 271 10.65 14.40 -9.76
C LEU A 271 10.53 13.66 -11.10
N ASP A 272 11.00 14.24 -12.20
CA ASP A 272 11.10 13.60 -13.50
C ASP A 272 12.19 12.50 -13.53
N GLY A 273 13.05 12.47 -12.52
CA GLY A 273 13.97 11.36 -12.26
C GLY A 273 13.31 10.05 -11.84
N LEU A 274 12.01 10.02 -11.50
CA LEU A 274 11.26 8.79 -11.30
C LEU A 274 10.90 8.15 -12.64
N LEU A 275 11.67 7.14 -13.05
CA LEU A 275 11.55 6.56 -14.39
C LEU A 275 10.46 5.52 -14.49
N ALA A 276 10.39 4.60 -13.53
CA ALA A 276 9.39 3.55 -13.44
C ALA A 276 9.28 2.99 -12.02
N VAL A 277 8.19 2.32 -11.74
CA VAL A 277 8.00 1.46 -10.57
C VAL A 277 7.39 0.14 -11.02
N GLY A 278 7.75 -0.94 -10.37
CA GLY A 278 7.14 -2.24 -10.67
C GLY A 278 7.63 -3.32 -9.74
N GLY A 279 7.09 -4.51 -9.89
CA GLY A 279 7.44 -5.64 -9.03
C GLY A 279 6.75 -6.93 -9.43
N ASN A 280 7.21 -8.00 -8.80
CA ASN A 280 6.72 -9.36 -8.95
C ASN A 280 6.37 -9.92 -7.58
N MET A 281 5.32 -10.72 -7.52
CA MET A 281 4.91 -11.45 -6.33
C MET A 281 4.85 -12.95 -6.63
N TYR A 282 5.35 -13.75 -5.70
CA TYR A 282 5.39 -15.20 -5.73
C TYR A 282 4.68 -15.70 -4.48
N VAL A 283 3.70 -16.57 -4.63
CA VAL A 283 2.91 -17.14 -3.54
C VAL A 283 3.33 -18.58 -3.33
N GLN A 284 3.45 -19.01 -2.08
CA GLN A 284 3.84 -20.38 -1.67
C GLN A 284 5.10 -20.89 -2.39
N THR A 285 6.20 -20.18 -2.23
CA THR A 285 7.46 -20.49 -2.89
C THR A 285 8.61 -20.59 -1.91
N ASP A 286 9.53 -21.55 -2.09
CA ASP A 286 10.80 -21.73 -1.37
C ASP A 286 10.69 -21.69 0.18
N GLY A 287 9.59 -22.16 0.75
CA GLY A 287 9.36 -22.14 2.20
C GLY A 287 8.83 -20.82 2.74
N TYR A 288 8.33 -19.95 1.85
CA TYR A 288 7.63 -18.72 2.19
C TYR A 288 6.16 -18.79 1.74
N GLU A 289 5.26 -18.19 2.52
CA GLU A 289 3.88 -17.95 2.09
C GLU A 289 3.84 -16.98 0.91
N SER A 290 4.68 -15.97 0.95
CA SER A 290 4.85 -15.07 -0.18
C SER A 290 6.21 -14.37 -0.18
N ILE A 291 6.71 -14.08 -1.37
CA ILE A 291 7.85 -13.18 -1.60
C ILE A 291 7.42 -12.15 -2.64
N ALA A 292 7.68 -10.88 -2.36
CA ALA A 292 7.43 -9.79 -3.29
C ALA A 292 8.69 -8.97 -3.51
N HIS A 293 9.08 -8.81 -4.76
CA HIS A 293 10.14 -7.91 -5.20
C HIS A 293 9.52 -6.65 -5.78
N GLY A 294 9.99 -5.50 -5.34
CA GLY A 294 9.62 -4.20 -5.91
C GLY A 294 10.85 -3.38 -6.28
N HIS A 295 10.77 -2.64 -7.36
CA HIS A 295 11.85 -1.74 -7.77
C HIS A 295 11.30 -0.37 -8.16
N VAL A 296 11.90 0.66 -7.57
CA VAL A 296 11.68 2.07 -7.92
C VAL A 296 12.87 2.52 -8.75
N MET A 297 12.71 2.56 -10.07
CA MET A 297 13.76 2.92 -11.00
C MET A 297 13.94 4.44 -11.03
N LEU A 298 15.15 4.89 -10.76
CA LEU A 298 15.52 6.30 -10.73
C LEU A 298 16.56 6.64 -11.79
N ALA A 299 16.59 7.91 -12.18
CA ALA A 299 17.68 8.46 -13.01
C ALA A 299 18.99 8.50 -12.20
N SER A 300 20.11 8.31 -12.89
CA SER A 300 21.45 8.47 -12.31
C SER A 300 22.24 9.53 -13.11
N PRO A 301 22.84 10.53 -12.44
CA PRO A 301 22.79 10.79 -11.00
C PRO A 301 21.39 11.18 -10.50
N ARG A 302 21.12 10.94 -9.21
CA ARG A 302 19.87 11.38 -8.58
C ARG A 302 19.94 12.86 -8.27
N GLU A 303 18.93 13.60 -8.68
CA GLU A 303 18.83 15.04 -8.47
C GLU A 303 17.58 15.41 -7.68
N GLY A 304 17.53 16.62 -7.16
CA GLY A 304 16.40 17.16 -6.44
C GLY A 304 15.94 16.26 -5.28
N LEU A 305 14.64 15.97 -5.19
CA LEU A 305 14.07 15.18 -4.10
C LEU A 305 14.68 13.77 -3.99
N PHE A 306 14.97 13.12 -5.11
CA PHE A 306 15.59 11.79 -5.09
C PHE A 306 17.07 11.82 -4.72
N GLY A 307 17.76 12.93 -4.95
CA GLY A 307 19.10 13.18 -4.42
C GLY A 307 19.08 13.44 -2.91
N ALA A 308 18.04 14.11 -2.41
CA ALA A 308 17.87 14.37 -0.99
C ALA A 308 17.47 13.09 -0.20
N ILE A 309 16.75 12.14 -0.82
CA ILE A 309 16.48 10.82 -0.22
C ILE A 309 17.73 9.94 -0.33
N ALA A 310 18.68 10.19 0.55
CA ALA A 310 20.01 9.57 0.53
C ALA A 310 20.06 8.36 1.48
N LEU A 311 19.38 7.26 1.10
CA LEU A 311 19.49 6.00 1.83
C LEU A 311 20.92 5.45 1.68
N LYS A 312 21.53 5.04 2.79
CA LYS A 312 22.87 4.45 2.85
C LYS A 312 22.86 3.12 3.61
N PRO A 313 23.80 2.21 3.35
CA PRO A 313 23.99 1.02 4.17
C PRO A 313 24.18 1.37 5.64
N GLY A 314 23.60 0.55 6.53
CA GLY A 314 23.66 0.80 7.97
C GLY A 314 23.57 -0.47 8.81
N GLU A 315 23.46 -0.32 10.12
CA GLU A 315 23.23 -1.39 11.06
C GLU A 315 21.72 -1.54 11.32
N TYR A 316 21.24 -2.77 11.41
CA TYR A 316 19.80 -3.07 11.44
C TYR A 316 19.37 -3.95 12.61
N SER A 317 20.27 -4.34 13.51
CA SER A 317 19.88 -4.97 14.78
C SER A 317 18.98 -4.02 15.55
N PRO A 318 17.88 -4.49 16.17
CA PRO A 318 17.08 -3.64 17.03
C PRO A 318 17.92 -3.00 18.13
N GLU A 319 17.64 -1.75 18.42
CA GLU A 319 18.25 -1.02 19.52
C GLU A 319 17.84 -1.66 20.85
N ALA A 320 18.71 -1.62 21.85
CA ALA A 320 18.51 -2.26 23.16
C ALA A 320 17.25 -1.81 23.91
N TRP A 321 16.68 -0.66 23.53
CA TRP A 321 15.45 -0.12 24.12
C TRP A 321 14.17 -0.63 23.45
N VAL A 322 14.24 -1.37 22.34
CA VAL A 322 13.06 -1.87 21.60
C VAL A 322 12.53 -3.12 22.29
N PRO A 323 11.31 -3.09 22.87
CA PRO A 323 10.76 -4.26 23.56
C PRO A 323 10.27 -5.32 22.57
N VAL A 324 10.15 -6.56 23.02
CA VAL A 324 9.63 -7.67 22.22
C VAL A 324 8.15 -7.47 21.79
N ASN A 325 7.37 -6.74 22.60
CA ASN A 325 5.94 -6.55 22.35
C ASN A 325 5.65 -5.43 21.35
N VAL A 326 6.01 -5.63 20.08
CA VAL A 326 5.78 -4.68 18.99
C VAL A 326 4.97 -5.31 17.86
N ALA A 327 4.07 -4.54 17.26
CA ALA A 327 3.34 -4.92 16.05
C ALA A 327 4.20 -4.73 14.79
N SER A 328 5.14 -3.79 14.81
CA SER A 328 6.17 -3.65 13.77
C SER A 328 7.38 -2.87 14.27
N TYR A 329 8.51 -3.19 13.66
CA TYR A 329 9.79 -2.50 13.78
C TYR A 329 10.32 -2.21 12.38
N MET A 330 10.78 -1.00 12.13
CA MET A 330 11.43 -0.61 10.89
C MET A 330 12.58 0.33 11.20
N THR A 331 13.73 0.06 10.62
CA THR A 331 14.90 0.95 10.72
C THR A 331 15.51 1.20 9.35
N THR A 332 16.00 2.42 9.13
CA THR A 332 16.68 2.84 7.91
C THR A 332 17.89 3.69 8.25
N SER A 333 18.83 3.75 7.34
CA SER A 333 20.01 4.63 7.47
C SER A 333 20.00 5.68 6.37
N TRP A 334 20.09 6.95 6.76
CA TRP A 334 20.02 8.11 5.87
C TRP A 334 21.28 8.97 6.01
N ASP A 335 21.64 9.66 4.96
CA ASP A 335 22.60 10.75 5.03
C ASP A 335 21.87 12.06 5.33
N ALA A 336 21.83 12.43 6.63
CA ALA A 336 21.11 13.62 7.10
C ALA A 336 21.65 14.92 6.49
N GLN A 337 22.98 15.00 6.26
CA GLN A 337 23.63 16.18 5.68
C GLN A 337 23.27 16.31 4.20
N GLN A 338 23.30 15.22 3.45
CA GLN A 338 22.92 15.21 2.04
C GLN A 338 21.42 15.54 1.89
N MET A 339 20.57 14.99 2.75
CA MET A 339 19.14 15.31 2.78
C MET A 339 18.91 16.81 3.01
N TYR A 340 19.60 17.40 4.00
CA TYR A 340 19.49 18.81 4.31
C TYR A 340 19.93 19.68 3.11
N ALA A 341 21.10 19.40 2.54
CA ALA A 341 21.62 20.11 1.37
C ALA A 341 20.68 20.00 0.15
N GLY A 342 20.10 18.81 -0.10
CA GLY A 342 19.14 18.61 -1.19
C GLY A 342 17.84 19.40 -1.00
N ILE A 343 17.31 19.48 0.23
CA ILE A 343 16.13 20.30 0.54
C ILE A 343 16.43 21.81 0.37
N GLU A 344 17.61 22.25 0.78
CA GLU A 344 18.08 23.63 0.58
C GLU A 344 18.13 23.98 -0.91
N GLU A 345 18.75 23.12 -1.73
CA GLU A 345 18.85 23.31 -3.17
C GLU A 345 17.47 23.41 -3.84
N ILE A 346 16.55 22.49 -3.53
CA ILE A 346 15.17 22.49 -4.06
C ILE A 346 14.45 23.78 -3.66
N SER A 347 14.55 24.17 -2.39
CA SER A 347 13.87 25.34 -1.86
C SER A 347 14.36 26.63 -2.55
N ASN A 348 15.68 26.77 -2.70
CA ASN A 348 16.31 27.93 -3.34
C ASN A 348 16.06 27.97 -4.86
N THR A 349 15.84 26.83 -5.52
CA THR A 349 15.42 26.75 -6.92
C THR A 349 14.02 27.34 -7.11
N LEU A 350 13.12 27.20 -6.13
CA LEU A 350 11.79 27.78 -6.18
C LEU A 350 11.79 29.29 -5.92
N SER A 351 12.58 29.74 -4.96
CA SER A 351 12.74 31.14 -4.61
C SER A 351 14.04 31.32 -3.85
N GLU A 352 14.96 32.12 -4.38
CA GLU A 352 16.23 32.42 -3.75
C GLU A 352 16.03 32.92 -2.31
N GLY A 353 16.75 32.33 -1.37
CA GLY A 353 16.66 32.65 0.07
C GLY A 353 15.41 32.15 0.78
N SER A 354 14.54 31.36 0.13
CA SER A 354 13.32 30.83 0.76
C SER A 354 13.64 29.81 1.87
N PHE A 355 14.71 29.05 1.74
CA PHE A 355 15.15 28.10 2.74
C PHE A 355 15.63 28.80 4.03
N GLU A 356 16.42 29.83 3.91
CA GLU A 356 16.89 30.65 5.04
C GLU A 356 15.71 31.30 5.78
N GLN A 357 14.73 31.87 5.06
CA GLN A 357 13.52 32.42 5.67
C GLN A 357 12.68 31.37 6.40
N PHE A 358 12.58 30.15 5.83
CA PHE A 358 11.92 29.03 6.49
C PHE A 358 12.65 28.67 7.79
N LEU A 359 13.98 28.51 7.76
CA LEU A 359 14.78 28.18 8.94
C LEU A 359 14.70 29.27 10.03
N GLU A 360 14.77 30.56 9.66
CA GLU A 360 14.54 31.64 10.61
C GLU A 360 13.16 31.55 11.30
N GLY A 361 12.14 31.17 10.55
CA GLY A 361 10.79 30.94 11.09
C GLY A 361 10.73 29.76 12.04
N VAL A 362 11.41 28.66 11.70
CA VAL A 362 11.56 27.49 12.59
C VAL A 362 12.32 27.87 13.84
N THR A 363 13.51 28.47 13.71
CA THR A 363 14.35 28.92 14.85
C THR A 363 13.58 29.82 15.82
N LYS A 364 12.81 30.79 15.31
CA LYS A 364 11.93 31.63 16.15
C LYS A 364 10.86 30.85 16.90
N THR A 365 10.38 29.75 16.32
CA THR A 365 9.31 28.92 16.90
C THR A 365 9.86 27.93 17.92
N VAL A 366 10.97 27.25 17.59
CA VAL A 366 11.54 26.21 18.44
C VAL A 366 12.58 26.75 19.44
N GLY A 367 13.21 27.88 19.13
CA GLY A 367 14.16 28.57 20.00
C GLY A 367 15.61 28.07 19.89
N PHE A 368 15.93 27.30 18.83
CA PHE A 368 17.28 26.80 18.54
C PHE A 368 17.52 26.64 17.04
N GLU A 369 18.78 26.60 16.62
CA GLU A 369 19.18 26.38 15.23
C GLU A 369 19.02 24.90 14.85
N LEU A 370 18.11 24.62 13.89
CA LEU A 370 17.75 23.25 13.48
C LEU A 370 18.96 22.46 12.97
N LYS A 371 19.81 23.11 12.14
CA LYS A 371 20.96 22.43 11.53
C LYS A 371 21.95 21.98 12.60
N GLU A 372 22.44 22.90 13.41
CA GLU A 372 23.50 22.65 14.40
C GLU A 372 23.02 21.76 15.55
N THR A 373 21.74 21.87 15.93
CA THR A 373 21.22 21.17 17.10
C THR A 373 20.69 19.78 16.76
N ILE A 374 20.12 19.61 15.58
CA ILE A 374 19.45 18.34 15.20
C ILE A 374 20.22 17.65 14.06
N ILE A 375 20.38 18.33 12.91
CA ILE A 375 20.87 17.66 11.69
C ILE A 375 22.34 17.22 11.85
N ASP A 376 23.18 18.07 12.44
CA ASP A 376 24.61 17.78 12.64
C ASP A 376 24.84 16.72 13.75
N GLU A 377 23.88 16.53 14.65
CA GLU A 377 23.94 15.51 15.70
C GLU A 377 23.33 14.15 15.28
N MET A 378 22.67 14.07 14.12
CA MET A 378 22.14 12.79 13.64
C MET A 378 23.27 11.89 13.10
N ASN A 379 23.33 10.62 13.55
CA ASN A 379 24.22 9.61 12.97
C ASN A 379 23.65 8.97 11.68
N GLY A 380 22.39 9.30 11.36
CA GLY A 380 21.69 8.87 10.16
C GLY A 380 20.73 7.69 10.37
N ARG A 381 20.77 7.00 11.50
CA ARG A 381 19.80 5.94 11.81
C ARG A 381 18.46 6.54 12.19
N ILE A 382 17.39 6.02 11.54
CA ILE A 382 16.00 6.38 11.82
C ILE A 382 15.22 5.10 12.08
N THR A 383 14.52 5.05 13.21
CA THR A 383 13.77 3.86 13.61
C THR A 383 12.32 4.23 13.90
N PHE A 384 11.41 3.39 13.39
CA PHE A 384 9.97 3.45 13.65
C PHE A 384 9.54 2.17 14.35
N VAL A 385 8.88 2.30 15.49
CA VAL A 385 8.35 1.18 16.25
C VAL A 385 6.86 1.37 16.48
N ARG A 386 6.09 0.32 16.35
CA ARG A 386 4.68 0.29 16.69
C ARG A 386 4.45 -0.65 17.87
N PRO A 387 4.62 -0.16 19.10
CA PRO A 387 4.39 -0.98 20.30
C PRO A 387 2.91 -1.30 20.45
N VAL A 388 2.63 -2.46 21.00
CA VAL A 388 1.28 -2.85 21.42
C VAL A 388 1.11 -2.43 22.87
N LEU A 389 0.19 -1.51 23.11
CA LEU A 389 -0.17 -1.00 24.41
C LEU A 389 -1.34 -1.79 25.00
N GLU A 390 -1.47 -1.76 26.31
CA GLU A 390 -2.64 -2.35 26.98
C GLU A 390 -3.93 -1.60 26.62
N GLY A 391 -5.05 -2.32 26.58
CA GLY A 391 -6.38 -1.76 26.32
C GLY A 391 -7.06 -2.30 25.07
N ASP A 392 -8.38 -2.03 25.00
CA ASP A 392 -9.30 -2.54 23.99
C ASP A 392 -9.73 -1.45 22.99
N GLN A 393 -8.84 -0.49 22.72
CA GLN A 393 -9.12 0.62 21.81
C GLN A 393 -8.49 0.34 20.44
N PHE A 394 -9.14 0.76 19.36
CA PHE A 394 -8.60 0.64 17.99
C PHE A 394 -7.22 1.30 17.82
N ASN A 395 -6.88 2.25 18.67
CA ASN A 395 -5.57 2.90 18.68
C ASN A 395 -4.66 2.43 19.82
N ALA A 396 -4.81 1.18 20.28
CA ALA A 396 -3.90 0.57 21.26
C ALA A 396 -2.51 0.26 20.67
N ILE A 397 -2.33 0.33 19.36
CA ILE A 397 -0.99 0.32 18.74
C ILE A 397 -0.44 1.73 18.78
N GLY A 398 0.68 1.91 19.48
CA GLY A 398 1.39 3.18 19.58
C GLY A 398 2.22 3.51 18.34
N ASN A 399 2.79 4.71 18.33
CA ASN A 399 3.76 5.12 17.33
C ASN A 399 4.97 5.71 18.04
N VAL A 400 6.13 5.19 17.72
CA VAL A 400 7.42 5.64 18.22
C VAL A 400 8.33 5.92 17.06
N PHE A 401 8.98 7.05 17.11
CA PHE A 401 10.02 7.47 16.20
C PHE A 401 11.31 7.66 17.00
N ALA A 402 12.41 7.14 16.51
CA ALA A 402 13.71 7.38 17.09
C ALA A 402 14.73 7.81 16.03
N MET A 403 15.65 8.65 16.42
CA MET A 403 16.79 9.02 15.61
C MET A 403 18.09 8.76 16.38
N GLY A 404 19.08 8.20 15.68
CA GLY A 404 20.39 7.96 16.22
C GLY A 404 21.20 9.26 16.35
N LEU A 405 21.92 9.40 17.45
CA LEU A 405 22.71 10.57 17.81
C LEU A 405 24.22 10.29 17.73
N ASN A 406 24.98 11.31 17.38
CA ASN A 406 26.45 11.30 17.43
C ASN A 406 26.97 11.54 18.85
N ASP A 407 26.32 12.43 19.60
CA ASP A 407 26.66 12.78 20.97
C ASP A 407 25.38 12.79 21.83
N PRO A 408 24.99 11.65 22.41
CA PRO A 408 23.78 11.54 23.20
C PRO A 408 23.83 12.35 24.51
N ASP A 409 24.99 12.45 25.16
CA ASP A 409 25.12 13.19 26.43
C ASP A 409 24.88 14.69 26.22
N LYS A 410 25.48 15.26 25.17
CA LYS A 410 25.26 16.65 24.75
C LYS A 410 23.79 16.92 24.43
N PHE A 411 23.14 15.94 23.78
CA PHE A 411 21.74 16.09 23.38
C PHE A 411 20.79 16.00 24.60
N ASP A 412 21.08 15.15 25.55
CA ASP A 412 20.31 15.04 26.79
C ASP A 412 20.39 16.33 27.61
N GLU A 413 21.60 16.91 27.77
CA GLU A 413 21.80 18.24 28.40
C GLU A 413 21.03 19.35 27.66
N PHE A 414 21.00 19.30 26.34
CA PHE A 414 20.19 20.21 25.52
C PHE A 414 18.70 20.06 25.83
N LEU A 415 18.16 18.82 25.87
CA LEU A 415 16.74 18.56 26.16
C LEU A 415 16.39 19.08 27.56
N GLU A 416 17.23 18.78 28.57
CA GLU A 416 17.02 19.26 29.96
C GLU A 416 16.95 20.79 30.00
N THR A 417 17.93 21.47 29.42
CA THR A 417 17.99 22.93 29.41
C THR A 417 16.80 23.53 28.64
N HIS A 418 16.47 22.97 27.49
CA HIS A 418 15.49 23.54 26.58
C HIS A 418 14.04 23.28 27.03
N LEU A 419 13.74 22.06 27.51
CA LEU A 419 12.38 21.69 27.93
C LEU A 419 12.03 22.14 29.34
N SER A 420 13.03 22.36 30.23
CA SER A 420 12.81 22.92 31.56
C SER A 420 12.67 24.45 31.59
N ALA A 421 12.92 25.13 30.45
CA ALA A 421 12.80 26.58 30.36
C ALA A 421 11.41 27.08 30.78
N GLU A 422 11.37 28.24 31.45
CA GLU A 422 10.14 28.81 32.06
C GLU A 422 8.99 28.93 31.07
N GLU A 423 9.31 29.30 29.80
CA GLU A 423 8.33 29.46 28.74
C GLU A 423 7.69 28.14 28.28
N ARG A 424 8.26 26.98 28.65
CA ARG A 424 7.83 25.64 28.26
C ARG A 424 7.20 24.80 29.36
N LYS A 425 7.27 25.27 30.61
CA LYS A 425 6.72 24.56 31.79
C LYS A 425 5.22 24.23 31.67
N ASP A 426 4.46 25.05 30.97
CA ASP A 426 3.04 24.77 30.70
C ASP A 426 2.81 23.74 29.58
N THR A 427 3.88 23.37 28.89
CA THR A 427 3.80 22.46 27.73
C THR A 427 4.47 21.12 27.99
N TRP A 428 5.63 21.13 28.68
CA TRP A 428 6.42 19.95 29.01
C TRP A 428 6.58 19.78 30.50
N SER A 429 6.56 18.54 30.96
CA SER A 429 6.86 18.16 32.34
C SER A 429 7.90 17.05 32.33
N SER A 430 8.86 17.13 33.26
CA SER A 430 9.80 16.03 33.45
C SER A 430 9.18 14.93 34.30
N GLY A 431 9.50 13.68 33.94
CA GLY A 431 9.28 12.48 34.74
C GLY A 431 10.61 11.75 34.93
N GLU A 432 10.64 10.81 35.85
CA GLU A 432 11.78 9.92 36.11
C GLU A 432 11.28 8.49 36.22
N HIS A 433 11.94 7.56 35.54
CA HIS A 433 11.68 6.13 35.66
C HIS A 433 13.02 5.39 35.71
N GLU A 434 13.23 4.58 36.76
CA GLU A 434 14.46 3.80 36.94
C GLU A 434 15.77 4.62 36.83
N GLY A 435 15.73 5.87 37.33
CA GLY A 435 16.87 6.78 37.28
C GLY A 435 17.11 7.48 35.96
N VAL A 436 16.23 7.26 34.96
CA VAL A 436 16.28 7.93 33.65
C VAL A 436 15.23 9.03 33.59
N GLN A 437 15.65 10.24 33.29
CA GLN A 437 14.75 11.37 33.09
C GLN A 437 14.14 11.34 31.70
N TYR A 438 12.84 11.64 31.63
CA TYR A 438 12.11 11.77 30.35
C TYR A 438 11.20 13.00 30.38
N TRP A 439 10.73 13.43 29.22
CA TRP A 439 9.92 14.64 29.07
C TRP A 439 8.59 14.29 28.42
N THR A 440 7.48 14.66 29.08
CA THR A 440 6.11 14.41 28.58
C THR A 440 5.42 15.73 28.27
N MET A 441 4.83 15.80 27.08
CA MET A 441 3.99 16.93 26.68
C MET A 441 2.61 16.81 27.33
N GLY A 442 2.06 17.92 27.83
CA GLY A 442 0.70 17.96 28.35
C GLY A 442 -0.36 17.60 27.30
N ASP A 443 -1.60 17.37 27.75
CA ASP A 443 -2.72 16.94 26.89
C ASP A 443 -2.91 17.86 25.67
N ILE A 444 -2.34 17.42 24.54
CA ILE A 444 -2.40 18.15 23.26
C ILE A 444 -3.83 18.22 22.74
N THR A 445 -4.63 17.18 22.95
CA THR A 445 -6.01 17.10 22.44
C THR A 445 -6.86 18.18 23.11
N LYS A 446 -6.75 18.30 24.41
CA LYS A 446 -7.45 19.35 25.19
C LYS A 446 -7.01 20.74 24.76
N ARG A 447 -5.70 20.97 24.65
CA ARG A 447 -5.14 22.26 24.23
C ARG A 447 -5.55 22.64 22.80
N ASN A 448 -5.54 21.71 21.87
CA ASN A 448 -5.98 21.96 20.49
C ASN A 448 -7.48 22.24 20.41
N ASP A 449 -8.29 21.56 21.21
CA ASP A 449 -9.72 21.84 21.31
C ASP A 449 -10.01 23.23 21.87
N GLU A 450 -9.29 23.65 22.89
CA GLU A 450 -9.41 25.00 23.47
C GLU A 450 -9.03 26.06 22.43
N ARG A 451 -7.85 25.94 21.80
CA ARG A 451 -7.40 26.83 20.71
C ARG A 451 -8.40 26.90 19.55
N ARG A 452 -8.96 25.75 19.16
CA ARG A 452 -9.97 25.69 18.12
C ARG A 452 -11.26 26.42 18.53
N LYS A 453 -11.76 26.18 19.74
CA LYS A 453 -12.94 26.86 20.27
C LYS A 453 -12.74 28.37 20.31
N GLU A 454 -11.59 28.85 20.75
CA GLU A 454 -11.23 30.25 20.74
C GLU A 454 -11.16 30.82 19.32
N TRP A 455 -10.52 30.12 18.39
CA TRP A 455 -10.43 30.51 16.98
C TRP A 455 -11.82 30.62 16.34
N MET A 456 -12.69 29.63 16.58
CA MET A 456 -14.07 29.65 16.05
C MET A 456 -14.85 30.81 16.63
N LYS A 457 -14.73 31.08 17.94
CA LYS A 457 -15.37 32.23 18.59
C LYS A 457 -14.88 33.55 17.99
N LYS A 458 -13.56 33.67 17.79
CA LYS A 458 -12.94 34.89 17.21
C LYS A 458 -13.39 35.13 15.76
N ASN A 459 -13.65 34.07 14.98
CA ASN A 459 -14.02 34.14 13.57
C ASN A 459 -15.56 34.02 13.34
N GLY A 460 -16.38 34.04 14.40
CA GLY A 460 -17.85 33.99 14.29
C GLY A 460 -18.39 32.67 13.69
N ARG A 461 -17.61 31.59 13.71
CA ARG A 461 -18.04 30.30 13.17
C ARG A 461 -18.78 29.49 14.23
N LYS A 462 -19.91 28.88 13.83
CA LYS A 462 -20.66 27.96 14.71
C LYS A 462 -20.00 26.60 14.74
N VAL A 463 -20.01 25.99 15.92
CA VAL A 463 -19.59 24.60 16.11
C VAL A 463 -20.60 23.68 15.43
N ASN A 464 -20.15 22.75 14.61
CA ASN A 464 -21.00 21.69 14.09
C ASN A 464 -21.22 20.65 15.19
N ALA A 465 -22.50 20.47 15.59
CA ALA A 465 -22.88 19.60 16.70
C ALA A 465 -22.49 18.12 16.46
N GLU A 466 -22.63 17.62 15.22
CA GLU A 466 -22.26 16.26 14.85
C GLU A 466 -20.74 16.03 14.96
N GLN A 467 -19.94 16.99 14.48
CA GLN A 467 -18.49 16.94 14.60
C GLN A 467 -18.02 17.00 16.06
N GLU A 468 -18.73 17.75 16.89
CA GLU A 468 -18.40 17.83 18.32
C GLU A 468 -18.75 16.52 19.05
N ALA A 469 -19.92 15.92 18.77
CA ALA A 469 -20.30 14.61 19.28
C ALA A 469 -19.31 13.51 18.90
N LYS A 470 -18.86 13.50 17.63
CA LYS A 470 -17.81 12.56 17.17
C LYS A 470 -16.48 12.77 17.90
N ARG A 471 -16.09 13.99 18.19
CA ARG A 471 -14.87 14.27 18.97
C ARG A 471 -14.99 13.87 20.41
N GLU A 472 -16.14 14.09 21.02
CA GLU A 472 -16.44 13.67 22.38
C GLU A 472 -16.42 12.15 22.50
N TYR A 473 -17.02 11.46 21.52
CA TYR A 473 -16.95 10.00 21.40
C TYR A 473 -15.49 9.52 21.29
N ASN A 474 -14.69 10.08 20.39
CA ASN A 474 -13.27 9.72 20.23
C ASN A 474 -12.48 9.99 21.51
N ARG A 475 -12.75 11.09 22.20
CA ARG A 475 -12.06 11.44 23.46
C ARG A 475 -12.37 10.44 24.58
N LYS A 476 -13.59 9.91 24.59
CA LYS A 476 -14.02 8.91 25.59
C LYS A 476 -13.50 7.51 25.26
N ASN A 477 -13.45 7.14 23.99
CA ASN A 477 -13.28 5.76 23.54
C ASN A 477 -11.95 5.45 22.86
N MET A 478 -11.10 6.45 22.62
CA MET A 478 -9.77 6.27 22.08
C MET A 478 -8.70 6.70 23.09
N ARG A 479 -7.57 6.00 23.06
CA ARG A 479 -6.39 6.37 23.85
C ARG A 479 -5.96 7.80 23.50
N GLN A 480 -5.70 8.60 24.52
CA GLN A 480 -5.20 9.95 24.34
C GLN A 480 -3.69 9.92 24.18
N SER A 481 -3.19 10.51 23.10
CA SER A 481 -1.76 10.63 22.85
C SER A 481 -1.12 11.61 23.86
N ARG A 482 -0.04 11.16 24.50
CA ARG A 482 0.83 11.95 25.39
C ARG A 482 2.26 11.88 24.86
N PRO A 483 2.64 12.71 23.88
CA PRO A 483 3.98 12.69 23.34
C PRO A 483 5.03 12.82 24.43
N THR A 484 5.94 11.86 24.43
CA THR A 484 6.99 11.74 25.44
C THR A 484 8.31 11.50 24.73
N CYS A 485 9.40 12.08 25.20
CA CYS A 485 10.72 11.85 24.64
C CYS A 485 11.75 11.53 25.73
N VAL A 486 12.78 10.78 25.31
CA VAL A 486 13.90 10.35 26.15
C VAL A 486 15.13 10.11 25.29
N VAL A 487 16.32 10.25 25.86
CA VAL A 487 17.58 9.76 25.27
C VAL A 487 17.93 8.45 25.96
N LEU A 488 18.08 7.37 25.18
CA LEU A 488 18.53 6.05 25.65
C LEU A 488 19.65 5.52 24.75
N GLY A 489 20.80 5.23 25.33
CA GLY A 489 21.98 4.86 24.54
C GLY A 489 22.33 5.95 23.55
N ASP A 490 22.40 5.63 22.28
CA ASP A 490 22.65 6.57 21.18
C ASP A 490 21.38 7.07 20.48
N SER A 491 20.22 6.90 21.08
CA SER A 491 18.93 7.17 20.43
C SER A 491 18.13 8.26 21.15
N LEU A 492 17.67 9.26 20.40
CA LEU A 492 16.58 10.13 20.83
C LEU A 492 15.26 9.52 20.42
N ILE A 493 14.42 9.18 21.37
CA ILE A 493 13.16 8.46 21.19
C ILE A 493 12.00 9.41 21.45
N PHE A 494 11.04 9.44 20.53
CA PHE A 494 9.74 10.12 20.64
C PHE A 494 8.62 9.09 20.58
N GLY A 495 7.88 8.93 21.65
CA GLY A 495 6.70 8.09 21.73
C GLY A 495 5.42 8.90 21.87
N ASP A 496 4.30 8.35 21.43
CA ASP A 496 2.97 8.93 21.65
C ASP A 496 2.35 8.50 23.00
N SER A 497 3.09 7.75 23.82
CA SER A 497 2.69 7.23 25.12
C SER A 497 3.85 7.31 26.11
N GLU A 498 3.56 7.83 27.31
CA GLU A 498 4.48 7.80 28.45
C GLU A 498 4.77 6.36 28.90
N GLU A 499 3.75 5.49 28.87
CA GLU A 499 3.85 4.07 29.19
C GLU A 499 4.89 3.36 28.30
N PHE A 500 4.87 3.62 26.98
CA PHE A 500 5.87 3.04 26.09
C PHE A 500 7.29 3.52 26.43
N ILE A 501 7.49 4.80 26.74
CA ILE A 501 8.81 5.32 27.12
C ILE A 501 9.32 4.63 28.41
N GLN A 502 8.45 4.40 29.38
CA GLN A 502 8.80 3.63 30.58
C GLN A 502 9.15 2.17 30.24
N THR A 503 8.37 1.53 29.34
CA THR A 503 8.68 0.18 28.83
C THR A 503 10.03 0.16 28.10
N ALA A 504 10.33 1.17 27.28
CA ALA A 504 11.61 1.27 26.59
C ALA A 504 12.79 1.43 27.57
N ILE A 505 12.62 2.20 28.65
CA ILE A 505 13.61 2.34 29.74
C ILE A 505 13.80 0.99 30.44
N ASP A 506 12.72 0.28 30.78
CA ASP A 506 12.80 -1.03 31.43
C ASP A 506 13.50 -2.06 30.55
N THR A 507 13.22 -2.05 29.23
CA THR A 507 13.88 -2.92 28.24
C THR A 507 15.38 -2.59 28.16
N TYR A 508 15.74 -1.32 28.05
CA TYR A 508 17.12 -0.87 28.00
C TYR A 508 17.92 -1.28 29.24
N ASN A 509 17.28 -1.23 30.41
CA ASN A 509 17.85 -1.66 31.69
C ASN A 509 17.81 -3.19 31.92
N GLY A 510 17.36 -3.98 30.95
CA GLY A 510 17.30 -5.44 31.03
C GLY A 510 16.22 -5.99 31.96
N LYS A 511 15.18 -5.22 32.26
CA LYS A 511 14.03 -5.66 33.09
C LYS A 511 12.91 -6.28 32.26
N GLN A 512 12.90 -6.01 30.97
CA GLN A 512 12.01 -6.60 29.99
C GLN A 512 12.81 -7.13 28.80
N ASP A 513 12.25 -8.12 28.12
CA ASP A 513 12.89 -8.74 26.97
C ASP A 513 12.96 -7.77 25.78
N SER A 514 14.10 -7.76 25.11
CA SER A 514 14.36 -6.97 23.91
C SER A 514 13.91 -7.72 22.64
N LEU A 515 13.48 -6.99 21.61
CA LEU A 515 13.19 -7.55 20.29
C LEU A 515 14.43 -8.23 19.68
N ALA A 516 15.63 -7.73 19.96
CA ALA A 516 16.89 -8.32 19.50
C ALA A 516 17.12 -9.76 20.01
N ASP A 517 16.58 -10.09 21.19
CA ASP A 517 16.71 -11.41 21.82
C ASP A 517 15.52 -12.34 21.46
N ASP A 518 14.50 -11.82 20.77
CA ASP A 518 13.35 -12.61 20.37
C ASP A 518 13.70 -13.63 19.27
N LYS A 519 13.30 -14.88 19.49
CA LYS A 519 13.63 -15.97 18.56
C LYS A 519 12.96 -15.84 17.20
N GLU A 520 11.75 -15.28 17.14
CA GLU A 520 11.07 -15.08 15.87
C GLU A 520 11.74 -13.95 15.08
N PHE A 521 12.12 -12.87 15.76
CA PHE A 521 12.90 -11.82 15.12
C PHE A 521 14.26 -12.33 14.62
N GLN A 522 14.98 -13.13 15.43
CA GLN A 522 16.28 -13.70 15.03
C GLN A 522 16.14 -14.61 13.80
N ARG A 523 15.13 -15.48 13.76
CA ARG A 523 14.83 -16.30 12.59
C ARG A 523 14.51 -15.43 11.36
N HIS A 524 13.73 -14.39 11.56
CA HIS A 524 13.40 -13.42 10.51
C HIS A 524 14.66 -12.74 9.96
N ALA A 525 15.56 -12.28 10.81
CA ALA A 525 16.84 -11.67 10.43
C ALA A 525 17.75 -12.65 9.68
N GLU A 526 17.76 -13.93 10.06
CA GLU A 526 18.47 -14.98 9.34
C GLU A 526 17.91 -15.20 7.93
N ASN A 527 16.59 -15.25 7.78
CA ASN A 527 15.93 -15.39 6.48
C ASN A 527 16.18 -14.15 5.60
N MET A 528 16.13 -12.97 6.16
CA MET A 528 16.51 -11.74 5.47
C MET A 528 17.96 -11.81 4.96
N THR A 529 18.90 -12.28 5.78
CA THR A 529 20.31 -12.41 5.40
C THR A 529 20.49 -13.39 4.24
N LYS A 530 19.74 -14.49 4.22
CA LYS A 530 19.75 -15.47 3.10
C LYS A 530 19.24 -14.83 1.80
N LEU A 531 18.16 -14.05 1.88
CA LEU A 531 17.54 -13.39 0.72
C LEU A 531 18.38 -12.22 0.20
N LEU A 532 19.10 -11.49 1.06
CA LEU A 532 20.02 -10.43 0.67
C LEU A 532 21.20 -10.90 -0.18
N LYS A 533 21.60 -12.17 -0.04
CA LYS A 533 22.81 -12.74 -0.68
C LYS A 533 24.07 -11.95 -0.33
N SER A 534 24.52 -11.05 -1.22
CA SER A 534 25.72 -10.20 -1.02
C SER A 534 25.38 -8.71 -0.91
N ASP A 535 24.12 -8.33 -1.05
CA ASP A 535 23.70 -6.94 -0.98
C ASP A 535 23.73 -6.43 0.46
N VAL A 536 23.95 -5.12 0.63
CA VAL A 536 23.91 -4.49 1.94
C VAL A 536 22.64 -3.64 2.00
N PRO A 537 21.74 -3.91 2.96
CA PRO A 537 20.49 -3.19 3.03
C PRO A 537 20.70 -1.72 3.44
N ALA A 538 19.79 -0.85 3.03
CA ALA A 538 19.64 0.52 3.46
C ALA A 538 18.47 0.70 4.43
N GLY A 539 17.80 -0.37 4.77
CA GLY A 539 16.74 -0.44 5.77
C GLY A 539 16.17 -1.85 5.86
N MET A 540 15.55 -2.15 7.01
CA MET A 540 14.81 -3.38 7.24
C MET A 540 13.47 -3.11 7.90
N MET A 541 12.57 -4.07 7.76
CA MET A 541 11.25 -4.07 8.39
C MET A 541 10.94 -5.47 8.94
N PHE A 542 10.34 -5.49 10.13
CA PHE A 542 9.74 -6.66 10.77
C PHE A 542 8.30 -6.34 11.16
N VAL A 543 7.37 -7.24 10.92
CA VAL A 543 5.94 -7.07 11.20
C VAL A 543 5.37 -8.33 11.84
N ASP A 544 4.75 -8.17 13.01
CA ASP A 544 3.90 -9.19 13.65
C ASP A 544 2.42 -8.83 13.38
N SER A 545 1.90 -9.34 12.26
CA SER A 545 0.51 -9.08 11.86
C SER A 545 -0.50 -9.74 12.78
N ALA A 546 -0.15 -10.82 13.48
CA ALA A 546 -1.02 -11.48 14.45
C ALA A 546 -1.34 -10.54 15.64
N ARG A 547 -0.35 -9.75 16.09
CA ARG A 547 -0.58 -8.70 17.12
C ARG A 547 -1.50 -7.59 16.63
N GLN A 548 -1.40 -7.22 15.36
CA GLN A 548 -2.32 -6.21 14.80
C GLN A 548 -3.76 -6.73 14.77
N CYS A 549 -3.95 -7.97 14.35
CA CYS A 549 -5.27 -8.62 14.35
C CYS A 549 -5.84 -8.73 15.77
N ASP A 550 -5.04 -9.13 16.75
CA ASP A 550 -5.44 -9.21 18.15
C ASP A 550 -5.92 -7.85 18.69
N VAL A 551 -5.21 -6.77 18.43
CA VAL A 551 -5.65 -5.43 18.84
C VAL A 551 -6.97 -5.05 18.18
N MET A 552 -7.16 -5.40 16.90
CA MET A 552 -8.42 -5.13 16.20
C MET A 552 -9.58 -5.93 16.79
N THR A 553 -9.40 -7.22 17.07
CA THR A 553 -10.45 -8.07 17.65
C THR A 553 -10.79 -7.65 19.07
N ARG A 554 -9.83 -7.32 19.92
CA ARG A 554 -10.08 -6.75 21.25
C ARG A 554 -10.90 -5.46 21.17
N ALA A 555 -10.54 -4.57 20.24
CA ALA A 555 -11.26 -3.33 20.04
C ALA A 555 -12.69 -3.54 19.54
N VAL A 556 -12.91 -4.48 18.62
CA VAL A 556 -14.26 -4.86 18.15
C VAL A 556 -15.09 -5.49 19.28
N GLY A 557 -14.46 -6.30 20.12
CA GLY A 557 -15.09 -6.92 21.29
C GLY A 557 -15.39 -5.97 22.45
N ALA A 558 -14.89 -4.75 22.44
CA ALA A 558 -15.06 -3.78 23.52
C ALA A 558 -16.52 -3.31 23.67
N ASP A 559 -16.97 -3.10 24.91
CA ASP A 559 -18.36 -2.77 25.24
C ASP A 559 -18.89 -1.55 24.48
N ASN A 560 -18.08 -0.51 24.33
CA ASN A 560 -18.46 0.71 23.62
C ASN A 560 -18.67 0.50 22.11
N ILE A 561 -18.02 -0.48 21.50
CA ILE A 561 -18.23 -0.84 20.09
C ILE A 561 -19.48 -1.70 19.96
N LYS A 562 -19.72 -2.64 20.88
CA LYS A 562 -20.96 -3.42 20.94
C LYS A 562 -22.19 -2.52 21.12
N GLU A 563 -22.10 -1.51 22.00
CA GLU A 563 -23.17 -0.51 22.16
C GLU A 563 -23.41 0.28 20.87
N LEU A 564 -22.35 0.71 20.18
CA LEU A 564 -22.44 1.43 18.90
C LEU A 564 -23.06 0.57 17.80
N LEU A 565 -22.66 -0.71 17.72
CA LEU A 565 -23.24 -1.67 16.76
C LEU A 565 -24.72 -1.92 17.04
N ALA A 566 -25.12 -2.01 18.31
CA ALA A 566 -26.52 -2.15 18.69
C ALA A 566 -27.36 -0.94 18.26
N GLU A 567 -26.87 0.29 18.50
CA GLU A 567 -27.53 1.52 18.05
C GLU A 567 -27.65 1.57 16.52
N LYS A 568 -26.58 1.15 15.81
CA LYS A 568 -26.58 1.09 14.35
C LYS A 568 -27.52 0.03 13.80
N ALA A 569 -27.57 -1.14 14.40
CA ALA A 569 -28.51 -2.21 14.03
C ALA A 569 -29.97 -1.80 14.22
N GLU A 570 -30.29 -0.98 15.24
CA GLU A 570 -31.64 -0.42 15.43
C GLU A 570 -31.98 0.63 14.36
N SER A 571 -31.03 1.48 13.99
CA SER A 571 -31.26 2.59 13.02
C SER A 571 -31.15 2.14 11.56
N GLU A 572 -30.30 1.18 11.25
CA GLU A 572 -29.96 0.70 9.90
C GLU A 572 -29.90 -0.85 9.88
N PRO A 573 -31.03 -1.56 10.17
CA PRO A 573 -31.00 -3.02 10.38
C PRO A 573 -30.52 -3.79 9.15
N GLU A 574 -30.88 -3.37 7.94
CA GLU A 574 -30.45 -4.03 6.69
C GLU A 574 -28.91 -4.10 6.54
N SER A 575 -28.18 -3.19 7.18
CA SER A 575 -26.73 -3.09 7.04
C SER A 575 -25.95 -3.65 8.23
N PHE A 576 -26.50 -3.57 9.43
CA PHE A 576 -25.74 -3.82 10.66
C PHE A 576 -26.30 -4.96 11.53
N GLN A 577 -27.55 -5.41 11.34
CA GLN A 577 -28.15 -6.44 12.18
C GLN A 577 -27.41 -7.77 12.08
N GLY A 578 -27.14 -8.24 10.86
CA GLY A 578 -26.40 -9.49 10.64
C GLY A 578 -24.96 -9.46 11.19
N LEU A 579 -24.27 -8.32 11.03
CA LEU A 579 -22.93 -8.14 11.61
C LEU A 579 -22.97 -8.18 13.14
N LYS A 580 -23.96 -7.53 13.75
CA LYS A 580 -24.15 -7.56 15.21
C LYS A 580 -24.39 -8.99 15.71
N GLU A 581 -25.30 -9.72 15.08
CA GLU A 581 -25.61 -11.12 15.44
C GLU A 581 -24.37 -12.00 15.29
N ALA A 582 -23.64 -11.89 14.19
CA ALA A 582 -22.41 -12.65 13.98
C ALA A 582 -21.34 -12.41 15.07
N LEU A 583 -21.19 -11.17 15.53
CA LEU A 583 -20.24 -10.81 16.59
C LEU A 583 -20.72 -11.13 18.00
N ASP A 584 -22.04 -11.18 18.24
CA ASP A 584 -22.61 -11.56 19.53
C ASP A 584 -22.62 -13.10 19.73
N ASP A 585 -22.85 -13.86 18.67
CA ASP A 585 -22.97 -15.30 18.70
C ASP A 585 -21.65 -16.04 18.68
N ASN A 586 -20.58 -15.39 18.18
CA ASN A 586 -19.28 -16.03 17.99
C ASN A 586 -18.17 -15.37 18.82
N PRO A 587 -17.32 -16.16 19.49
CA PRO A 587 -16.16 -15.62 20.18
C PRO A 587 -15.15 -15.04 19.17
N LEU A 588 -14.62 -13.86 19.50
CA LEU A 588 -13.55 -13.29 18.70
C LEU A 588 -12.21 -13.98 19.03
N PRO A 589 -11.41 -14.30 18.00
CA PRO A 589 -10.10 -14.91 18.20
C PRO A 589 -9.11 -13.96 18.87
N ASN A 590 -8.13 -14.53 19.57
CA ASN A 590 -7.06 -13.83 20.28
C ASN A 590 -5.70 -13.97 19.57
N TYR A 591 -4.65 -13.39 20.16
CA TYR A 591 -3.29 -13.43 19.63
C TYR A 591 -2.78 -14.85 19.36
N ASP A 592 -2.98 -15.81 20.28
CA ASP A 592 -2.49 -17.19 20.11
C ASP A 592 -3.13 -17.89 18.92
N PHE A 593 -4.41 -17.58 18.66
CA PHE A 593 -5.10 -18.04 17.47
C PHE A 593 -4.50 -17.43 16.20
N PHE A 594 -4.35 -16.10 16.13
CA PHE A 594 -3.80 -15.45 14.95
C PHE A 594 -2.38 -15.88 14.66
N ARG A 595 -1.55 -15.99 15.69
CA ARG A 595 -0.16 -16.44 15.56
C ARG A 595 -0.04 -17.83 14.92
N LYS A 596 -1.06 -18.67 15.05
CA LYS A 596 -1.12 -19.99 14.44
C LYS A 596 -1.20 -19.93 12.90
N TYR A 597 -1.82 -18.90 12.34
CA TYR A 597 -2.12 -18.78 10.91
C TYR A 597 -1.48 -17.54 10.24
N ILE A 598 -1.09 -16.57 11.00
CA ILE A 598 -0.49 -15.33 10.48
C ILE A 598 0.97 -15.27 10.94
N PRO A 599 1.90 -15.81 10.15
CA PRO A 599 3.32 -15.75 10.48
C PRO A 599 3.84 -14.31 10.39
N THR A 600 5.01 -14.10 10.97
CA THR A 600 5.71 -12.84 10.86
C THR A 600 6.11 -12.56 9.42
N SER A 601 6.13 -11.31 9.06
CA SER A 601 6.52 -10.81 7.76
C SER A 601 7.52 -9.67 7.89
N GLY A 602 8.17 -9.33 6.81
CA GLY A 602 9.05 -8.18 6.77
C GLY A 602 9.83 -8.11 5.48
N GLY A 603 10.97 -7.46 5.51
CA GLY A 603 11.79 -7.28 4.33
C GLY A 603 12.88 -6.25 4.51
N PHE A 604 13.44 -5.86 3.37
CA PHE A 604 14.52 -4.89 3.34
C PHE A 604 14.46 -4.02 2.09
N VAL A 605 15.17 -2.90 2.14
CA VAL A 605 15.43 -2.04 0.99
C VAL A 605 16.92 -1.95 0.73
N THR A 606 17.33 -2.09 -0.52
CA THR A 606 18.68 -1.79 -1.00
C THR A 606 18.66 -0.57 -1.92
N SER A 607 19.79 0.11 -2.04
CA SER A 607 19.94 1.32 -2.86
C SER A 607 21.18 1.20 -3.72
N ASP A 608 21.00 1.34 -5.04
CA ASP A 608 22.09 1.39 -6.02
C ASP A 608 21.84 2.46 -7.10
N ASP A 609 22.69 2.55 -8.11
CA ASP A 609 22.58 3.54 -9.19
C ASP A 609 21.28 3.44 -10.00
N SER A 610 20.61 2.28 -10.01
CA SER A 610 19.35 2.09 -10.72
C SER A 610 18.12 2.54 -9.92
N GLY A 611 18.26 2.71 -8.60
CA GLY A 611 17.14 3.13 -7.75
C GLY A 611 17.09 2.42 -6.40
N TYR A 612 15.87 2.15 -5.94
CA TYR A 612 15.61 1.41 -4.70
C TYR A 612 14.96 0.07 -5.02
N HIS A 613 15.53 -1.00 -4.48
CA HIS A 613 14.96 -2.33 -4.57
C HIS A 613 14.43 -2.78 -3.22
N PHE A 614 13.18 -3.22 -3.18
CA PHE A 614 12.47 -3.71 -2.00
C PHE A 614 12.26 -5.21 -2.15
N LEU A 615 12.54 -5.96 -1.09
CA LEU A 615 12.11 -7.33 -0.96
C LEU A 615 11.26 -7.43 0.30
N LEU A 616 10.04 -7.94 0.14
CA LEU A 616 9.12 -8.23 1.22
C LEU A 616 8.87 -9.74 1.23
N PHE A 617 8.79 -10.35 2.39
CA PHE A 617 8.48 -11.78 2.51
C PHE A 617 7.60 -12.03 3.73
N GLN A 618 6.80 -13.07 3.59
CA GLN A 618 6.04 -13.66 4.68
C GLN A 618 6.52 -15.10 4.85
N GLU A 619 6.93 -15.46 6.05
CA GLU A 619 7.44 -16.79 6.33
C GLU A 619 6.31 -17.83 6.22
N SER A 620 6.63 -19.02 5.73
CA SER A 620 5.73 -20.15 5.89
C SER A 620 5.81 -20.66 7.34
N ARG A 621 4.74 -21.26 7.80
CA ARG A 621 4.75 -21.94 9.08
C ARG A 621 5.76 -23.08 9.03
N LEU A 622 6.78 -23.04 9.87
CA LEU A 622 7.55 -24.22 10.16
C LEU A 622 6.62 -25.21 10.89
N VAL A 623 6.36 -26.35 10.27
CA VAL A 623 5.82 -27.48 11.01
C VAL A 623 6.88 -27.78 12.06
N GLU A 624 6.57 -27.49 13.33
CA GLU A 624 7.40 -27.99 14.44
C GLU A 624 7.33 -29.51 14.36
N ASP A 625 8.45 -30.14 13.95
CA ASP A 625 8.65 -31.58 14.05
C ASP A 625 8.68 -32.04 15.53
#